data_ad98332dff5a629eb3892331e5beb2a2
#
_entry.id   ad98332dff5a629eb3892331e5beb2a2
#
_cell.length_a   1.000
_cell.length_b   1.000
_cell.length_c   1.000
_cell.angle_alpha   90.00
_cell.angle_beta   90.00
_cell.angle_gamma   90.00
#
_symmetry.space_group_name_H-M   'P 1'
#
loop_
_entity.id
_entity.type
_entity.pdbx_description
1 polymer ?
#
loop_
_entity_poly.entity_id
_entity_poly.type
_entity_poly.pdbx_seq_one_letter_code
_entity_poly.pdbx_strand_id
1 'polypeptide(L)'
;MHILIVEDEKGIVDFLKQGLEEENYTISTALDGAEGLKKALELPVDLVLLDWMLPKMQGIDVCKNIRLEKNNLPIIFLTAKDTVQETIEGLKAGANDYIKKPFSFDELLERIKIHFRAKDEVKVLTLGNIKVDKSKFQVFVDNKEVSLTQREFELLEYLIKNKGQVCTRTNIIEDVWDIHFEYDTGVIDVFMNAIRKKLN
;
A
#
# COMPACT_ATOMS: atom_id res chain seq x y z
N MET A 1 -11.11 -10.91 6.82
CA MET A 1 -10.12 -10.34 5.89
C MET A 1 -8.95 -11.27 5.79
N HIS A 2 -8.42 -11.45 4.57
CA HIS A 2 -7.41 -12.44 4.26
C HIS A 2 -6.07 -11.76 3.92
N ILE A 3 -5.03 -12.06 4.71
CA ILE A 3 -3.68 -11.50 4.55
C ILE A 3 -2.75 -12.59 4.04
N LEU A 4 -1.97 -12.28 3.01
CA LEU A 4 -0.89 -13.12 2.52
C LEU A 4 0.44 -12.60 3.08
N ILE A 5 1.19 -13.48 3.77
CA ILE A 5 2.55 -13.20 4.25
C ILE A 5 3.53 -13.89 3.30
N VAL A 6 4.42 -13.12 2.69
CA VAL A 6 5.49 -13.61 1.80
C VAL A 6 6.82 -13.26 2.46
N GLU A 7 7.42 -14.25 3.11
CA GLU A 7 8.60 -14.11 3.98
C GLU A 7 9.32 -15.45 4.04
N ASP A 8 10.64 -15.50 3.89
CA ASP A 8 11.40 -16.75 3.89
C ASP A 8 11.90 -17.18 5.28
N GLU A 9 11.96 -16.24 6.23
CA GLU A 9 12.31 -16.53 7.62
C GLU A 9 11.12 -17.14 8.39
N LYS A 10 11.12 -18.45 8.59
CA LYS A 10 10.02 -19.16 9.28
C LYS A 10 9.66 -18.57 10.63
N GLY A 11 10.63 -18.11 11.42
CA GLY A 11 10.38 -17.50 12.73
C GLY A 11 9.54 -16.22 12.63
N ILE A 12 9.78 -15.40 11.61
CA ILE A 12 8.97 -14.20 11.34
C ILE A 12 7.58 -14.60 10.83
N VAL A 13 7.50 -15.57 9.93
CA VAL A 13 6.22 -16.10 9.44
C VAL A 13 5.34 -16.60 10.57
N ASP A 14 5.89 -17.45 11.46
CA ASP A 14 5.15 -18.03 12.58
C ASP A 14 4.69 -16.96 13.56
N PHE A 15 5.56 -16.01 13.90
CA PHE A 15 5.22 -14.86 14.76
C PHE A 15 4.10 -14.01 14.16
N LEU A 16 4.22 -13.62 12.90
CA LEU A 16 3.21 -12.80 12.23
C LEU A 16 1.88 -13.55 12.07
N LYS A 17 1.95 -14.82 11.67
CA LYS A 17 0.76 -15.65 11.52
C LYS A 17 0.00 -15.78 12.82
N GLN A 18 0.67 -16.16 13.91
CA GLN A 18 0.03 -16.30 15.21
C GLN A 18 -0.63 -15.00 15.65
N GLY A 19 0.10 -13.87 15.66
CA GLY A 19 -0.42 -12.59 16.11
C GLY A 19 -1.61 -12.11 15.27
N LEU A 20 -1.54 -12.25 13.94
CA LEU A 20 -2.64 -11.83 13.07
C LEU A 20 -3.86 -12.77 13.15
N GLU A 21 -3.67 -14.08 13.36
CA GLU A 21 -4.79 -15.00 13.61
C GLU A 21 -5.50 -14.69 14.94
N GLU A 22 -4.77 -14.29 16.00
CA GLU A 22 -5.34 -13.80 17.26
C GLU A 22 -6.18 -12.53 17.06
N GLU A 23 -5.83 -11.70 16.07
CA GLU A 23 -6.62 -10.51 15.66
C GLU A 23 -7.74 -10.85 14.65
N ASN A 24 -8.08 -12.14 14.48
CA ASN A 24 -9.15 -12.64 13.62
C ASN A 24 -8.95 -12.41 12.11
N TYR A 25 -7.72 -12.32 11.63
CA TYR A 25 -7.39 -12.37 10.21
C TYR A 25 -7.25 -13.81 9.73
N THR A 26 -7.63 -14.07 8.48
CA THR A 26 -7.30 -15.32 7.80
C THR A 26 -5.92 -15.17 7.18
N ILE A 27 -5.01 -16.11 7.41
CA ILE A 27 -3.62 -16.00 6.98
C ILE A 27 -3.26 -17.09 5.95
N SER A 28 -2.65 -16.67 4.86
CA SER A 28 -1.88 -17.53 3.96
C SER A 28 -0.41 -17.13 4.00
N THR A 29 0.48 -18.08 3.81
CA THR A 29 1.92 -17.84 3.85
C THR A 29 2.60 -18.36 2.59
N ALA A 30 3.68 -17.74 2.18
CA ALA A 30 4.59 -18.20 1.14
C ALA A 30 6.04 -17.94 1.58
N LEU A 31 6.94 -18.90 1.31
CA LEU A 31 8.34 -18.83 1.74
C LEU A 31 9.29 -18.37 0.62
N ASP A 32 8.77 -18.03 -0.53
CA ASP A 32 9.52 -17.46 -1.65
C ASP A 32 8.64 -16.57 -2.53
N GLY A 33 9.27 -15.70 -3.32
CA GLY A 33 8.56 -14.72 -4.13
C GLY A 33 7.71 -15.34 -5.24
N ALA A 34 8.12 -16.48 -5.82
CA ALA A 34 7.35 -17.13 -6.89
C ALA A 34 6.05 -17.73 -6.35
N GLU A 35 6.12 -18.40 -5.19
CA GLU A 35 4.93 -18.90 -4.49
C GLU A 35 4.05 -17.74 -4.01
N GLY A 36 4.67 -16.66 -3.49
CA GLY A 36 3.99 -15.44 -3.07
C GLY A 36 3.18 -14.81 -4.19
N LEU A 37 3.78 -14.61 -5.36
CA LEU A 37 3.10 -14.10 -6.55
C LEU A 37 1.93 -14.98 -6.96
N LYS A 38 2.15 -16.28 -7.06
CA LYS A 38 1.10 -17.23 -7.42
C LYS A 38 -0.09 -17.12 -6.48
N LYS A 39 0.13 -17.18 -5.16
CA LYS A 39 -0.94 -17.06 -4.14
C LYS A 39 -1.63 -15.70 -4.18
N ALA A 40 -0.88 -14.61 -4.37
CA ALA A 40 -1.45 -13.28 -4.48
C ALA A 40 -2.42 -13.15 -5.66
N LEU A 41 -2.18 -13.86 -6.78
CA LEU A 41 -3.05 -13.83 -7.96
C LEU A 41 -4.23 -14.80 -7.86
N GLU A 42 -4.02 -15.99 -7.32
CA GLU A 42 -5.04 -17.06 -7.28
C GLU A 42 -6.00 -16.95 -6.09
N LEU A 43 -5.53 -16.47 -4.94
CA LEU A 43 -6.35 -16.40 -3.73
C LEU A 43 -7.09 -15.05 -3.61
N PRO A 44 -8.24 -15.03 -2.92
CA PRO A 44 -8.97 -13.81 -2.59
C PRO A 44 -8.32 -13.09 -1.39
N VAL A 45 -7.07 -12.66 -1.54
CA VAL A 45 -6.35 -11.91 -0.50
C VAL A 45 -6.72 -10.44 -0.53
N ASP A 46 -6.83 -9.84 0.66
CA ASP A 46 -7.19 -8.44 0.85
C ASP A 46 -5.96 -7.54 1.08
N LEU A 47 -4.81 -8.13 1.49
CA LEU A 47 -3.55 -7.44 1.75
C LEU A 47 -2.37 -8.41 1.64
N VAL A 48 -1.22 -7.92 1.17
CA VAL A 48 0.05 -8.67 1.13
C VAL A 48 1.07 -8.00 2.03
N LEU A 49 1.63 -8.77 2.98
CA LEU A 49 2.87 -8.45 3.67
C LEU A 49 4.01 -9.11 2.88
N LEU A 50 4.97 -8.34 2.41
CA LEU A 50 5.94 -8.79 1.42
C LEU A 50 7.35 -8.44 1.86
N ASP A 51 8.18 -9.45 2.11
CA ASP A 51 9.59 -9.17 2.30
C ASP A 51 10.24 -8.71 0.99
N TRP A 52 11.18 -7.83 1.12
CA TRP A 52 11.97 -7.33 0.01
C TRP A 52 12.91 -8.39 -0.54
N MET A 53 13.61 -9.11 0.36
CA MET A 53 14.63 -10.08 0.01
C MET A 53 14.10 -11.51 0.10
N LEU A 54 13.62 -12.02 -1.02
CA LEU A 54 13.04 -13.34 -1.12
C LEU A 54 13.85 -14.25 -2.07
N PRO A 55 13.89 -15.56 -1.81
CA PRO A 55 14.41 -16.51 -2.78
C PRO A 55 13.52 -16.63 -4.01
N LYS A 56 14.09 -17.09 -5.11
CA LYS A 56 13.51 -17.31 -6.43
C LYS A 56 13.03 -16.05 -7.16
N MET A 57 12.36 -15.12 -6.51
CA MET A 57 11.90 -13.85 -7.07
C MET A 57 11.95 -12.79 -5.98
N GLN A 58 12.62 -11.66 -6.26
CA GLN A 58 12.72 -10.55 -5.31
C GLN A 58 11.36 -9.92 -5.03
N GLY A 59 11.14 -9.45 -3.79
CA GLY A 59 9.87 -8.84 -3.41
C GLY A 59 9.43 -7.69 -4.31
N ILE A 60 10.40 -6.87 -4.78
CA ILE A 60 10.10 -5.77 -5.70
C ILE A 60 9.51 -6.25 -7.03
N ASP A 61 9.99 -7.39 -7.55
CA ASP A 61 9.47 -7.96 -8.79
C ASP A 61 8.10 -8.62 -8.55
N VAL A 62 7.91 -9.25 -7.38
CA VAL A 62 6.59 -9.73 -6.95
C VAL A 62 5.58 -8.56 -6.92
N CYS A 63 5.94 -7.43 -6.29
CA CYS A 63 5.10 -6.23 -6.23
C CYS A 63 4.73 -5.73 -7.63
N LYS A 64 5.70 -5.56 -8.52
CA LYS A 64 5.46 -5.12 -9.91
C LYS A 64 4.50 -6.05 -10.65
N ASN A 65 4.68 -7.37 -10.54
CA ASN A 65 3.81 -8.35 -11.20
C ASN A 65 2.39 -8.35 -10.61
N ILE A 66 2.24 -8.23 -9.29
CA ILE A 66 0.90 -8.08 -8.68
C ILE A 66 0.22 -6.82 -9.23
N ARG A 67 0.93 -5.71 -9.42
CA ARG A 67 0.35 -4.47 -9.94
C ARG A 67 -0.16 -4.55 -11.37
N LEU A 68 0.40 -5.42 -12.19
CA LEU A 68 -0.09 -5.66 -13.54
C LEU A 68 -1.50 -6.28 -13.55
N GLU A 69 -1.80 -7.17 -12.59
CA GLU A 69 -3.03 -7.95 -12.55
C GLU A 69 -4.02 -7.44 -11.48
N LYS A 70 -3.53 -7.04 -10.32
CA LYS A 70 -4.32 -6.57 -9.16
C LYS A 70 -3.80 -5.22 -8.67
N ASN A 71 -4.08 -4.16 -9.43
CA ASN A 71 -3.53 -2.82 -9.15
C ASN A 71 -3.92 -2.26 -7.77
N ASN A 72 -5.10 -2.62 -7.25
CA ASN A 72 -5.66 -2.09 -5.99
C ASN A 72 -5.38 -2.97 -4.76
N LEU A 73 -4.71 -4.11 -4.90
CA LEU A 73 -4.39 -4.96 -3.76
C LEU A 73 -3.34 -4.28 -2.87
N PRO A 74 -3.63 -3.98 -1.59
CA PRO A 74 -2.65 -3.37 -0.70
C PRO A 74 -1.40 -4.25 -0.52
N ILE A 75 -0.23 -3.65 -0.64
CA ILE A 75 1.07 -4.29 -0.42
C ILE A 75 1.86 -3.45 0.58
N ILE A 76 2.27 -4.07 1.68
CA ILE A 76 3.17 -3.50 2.69
C ILE A 76 4.49 -4.25 2.61
N PHE A 77 5.59 -3.55 2.33
CA PHE A 77 6.91 -4.16 2.42
C PHE A 77 7.37 -4.32 3.86
N LEU A 78 7.92 -5.49 4.17
CA LEU A 78 8.73 -5.72 5.37
C LEU A 78 10.20 -5.74 4.93
N THR A 79 11.03 -4.85 5.44
CA THR A 79 12.39 -4.71 4.91
C THR A 79 13.43 -4.43 5.97
N ALA A 80 14.59 -5.10 5.87
CA ALA A 80 15.80 -4.73 6.61
C ALA A 80 16.57 -3.58 5.93
N LYS A 81 16.15 -3.17 4.75
CA LYS A 81 16.82 -2.12 3.97
C LYS A 81 16.55 -0.74 4.56
N ASP A 82 17.60 0.05 4.62
CA ASP A 82 17.70 1.25 5.47
C ASP A 82 17.85 2.55 4.67
N THR A 83 18.00 2.45 3.35
CA THR A 83 18.27 3.63 2.53
C THR A 83 16.99 4.25 2.01
N VAL A 84 16.95 5.58 2.00
CA VAL A 84 15.88 6.37 1.36
C VAL A 84 15.66 5.93 -0.09
N GLN A 85 16.75 5.57 -0.78
CA GLN A 85 16.69 5.15 -2.19
C GLN A 85 15.88 3.85 -2.37
N GLU A 86 16.05 2.88 -1.49
CA GLU A 86 15.34 1.60 -1.55
C GLU A 86 13.86 1.77 -1.18
N THR A 87 13.56 2.60 -0.20
CA THR A 87 12.18 2.99 0.12
C THR A 87 11.49 3.61 -1.10
N ILE A 88 12.15 4.56 -1.77
CA ILE A 88 11.65 5.19 -2.99
C ILE A 88 11.43 4.15 -4.09
N GLU A 89 12.31 3.17 -4.23
CA GLU A 89 12.18 2.12 -5.22
C GLU A 89 10.96 1.23 -4.98
N GLY A 90 10.72 0.81 -3.73
CA GLY A 90 9.54 0.02 -3.35
C GLY A 90 8.23 0.75 -3.61
N LEU A 91 8.17 2.03 -3.26
CA LEU A 91 6.99 2.86 -3.50
C LEU A 91 6.76 3.10 -5.00
N LYS A 92 7.82 3.32 -5.78
CA LYS A 92 7.73 3.40 -7.26
C LYS A 92 7.29 2.08 -7.90
N ALA A 93 7.60 0.93 -7.27
CA ALA A 93 7.11 -0.37 -7.71
C ALA A 93 5.60 -0.57 -7.45
N GLY A 94 5.00 0.34 -6.68
CA GLY A 94 3.57 0.36 -6.40
C GLY A 94 3.17 -0.18 -5.02
N ALA A 95 4.10 -0.32 -4.08
CA ALA A 95 3.77 -0.62 -2.70
C ALA A 95 2.93 0.51 -2.08
N ASN A 96 2.07 0.15 -1.13
CA ASN A 96 1.23 1.10 -0.40
C ASN A 96 1.94 1.67 0.82
N ASP A 97 2.78 0.85 1.45
CA ASP A 97 3.55 1.22 2.63
C ASP A 97 4.78 0.31 2.79
N TYR A 98 5.65 0.65 3.74
CA TYR A 98 6.78 -0.18 4.13
C TYR A 98 6.99 -0.12 5.64
N ILE A 99 7.53 -1.18 6.20
CA ILE A 99 7.89 -1.30 7.62
C ILE A 99 9.32 -1.79 7.70
N LYS A 100 10.13 -1.06 8.44
CA LYS A 100 11.54 -1.41 8.67
C LYS A 100 11.66 -2.50 9.74
N LYS A 101 12.43 -3.54 9.45
CA LYS A 101 12.82 -4.56 10.43
C LYS A 101 14.00 -4.03 11.30
N PRO A 102 14.01 -4.21 12.63
CA PRO A 102 12.96 -4.85 13.42
C PRO A 102 11.77 -3.91 13.69
N PHE A 103 10.57 -4.45 13.71
CA PHE A 103 9.31 -3.72 13.97
C PHE A 103 8.55 -4.31 15.16
N SER A 104 7.67 -3.53 15.77
CA SER A 104 6.73 -4.03 16.73
C SER A 104 5.48 -4.60 16.04
N PHE A 105 4.86 -5.61 16.66
CA PHE A 105 3.60 -6.15 16.15
C PHE A 105 2.50 -5.10 16.14
N ASP A 106 2.44 -4.23 17.15
CA ASP A 106 1.45 -3.16 17.25
C ASP A 106 1.57 -2.16 16.08
N GLU A 107 2.80 -1.77 15.71
CA GLU A 107 3.02 -0.91 14.55
C GLU A 107 2.50 -1.57 13.26
N LEU A 108 2.85 -2.83 13.03
CA LEU A 108 2.37 -3.59 11.89
C LEU A 108 0.84 -3.66 11.86
N LEU A 109 0.22 -3.98 13.00
CA LEU A 109 -1.22 -4.13 13.13
C LEU A 109 -1.96 -2.82 12.81
N GLU A 110 -1.48 -1.69 13.33
CA GLU A 110 -2.09 -0.39 13.02
C GLU A 110 -1.96 -0.04 11.53
N ARG A 111 -0.82 -0.31 10.89
CA ARG A 111 -0.66 -0.11 9.45
C ARG A 111 -1.60 -0.99 8.63
N ILE A 112 -1.81 -2.24 9.02
CA ILE A 112 -2.78 -3.14 8.40
C ILE A 112 -4.21 -2.57 8.54
N LYS A 113 -4.61 -2.13 9.75
CA LYS A 113 -5.94 -1.57 10.02
C LYS A 113 -6.27 -0.36 9.15
N ILE A 114 -5.26 0.49 8.84
CA ILE A 114 -5.45 1.66 7.97
C ILE A 114 -6.01 1.25 6.60
N HIS A 115 -5.50 0.15 6.03
CA HIS A 115 -5.94 -0.33 4.71
C HIS A 115 -7.35 -0.91 4.72
N PHE A 116 -7.89 -1.23 5.91
CA PHE A 116 -9.22 -1.83 6.08
C PHE A 116 -10.27 -0.87 6.64
N ARG A 117 -9.91 0.37 6.98
CA ARG A 117 -10.89 1.36 7.46
C ARG A 117 -11.97 1.60 6.40
N ALA A 118 -13.22 1.39 6.77
CA ALA A 118 -14.35 1.73 5.92
C ALA A 118 -14.36 3.25 5.67
N LYS A 119 -14.28 3.64 4.40
CA LYS A 119 -14.40 5.04 4.01
C LYS A 119 -15.88 5.38 3.88
N ASP A 120 -16.49 5.88 4.95
CA ASP A 120 -17.79 6.52 4.89
C ASP A 120 -17.65 7.94 4.32
N GLU A 121 -18.54 8.27 3.41
CA GLU A 121 -18.96 9.58 2.88
C GLU A 121 -18.56 9.90 1.43
N VAL A 122 -19.47 10.68 0.79
CA VAL A 122 -19.48 11.18 -0.60
C VAL A 122 -18.84 10.24 -1.62
N LYS A 123 -19.67 9.47 -2.28
CA LYS A 123 -19.25 8.42 -3.23
C LYS A 123 -18.45 8.92 -4.43
N VAL A 124 -18.63 10.19 -4.82
CA VAL A 124 -17.98 10.76 -6.01
C VAL A 124 -17.48 12.17 -5.72
N LEU A 125 -16.18 12.39 -5.88
CA LEU A 125 -15.53 13.70 -5.82
C LEU A 125 -15.22 14.18 -7.24
N THR A 126 -15.31 15.51 -7.46
CA THR A 126 -14.98 16.12 -8.75
C THR A 126 -14.04 17.31 -8.60
N LEU A 127 -13.05 17.43 -9.49
CA LEU A 127 -12.14 18.55 -9.56
C LEU A 127 -11.79 18.84 -11.03
N GLY A 128 -12.40 19.87 -11.60
CA GLY A 128 -12.26 20.14 -13.04
C GLY A 128 -12.73 18.94 -13.87
N ASN A 129 -11.83 18.40 -14.69
CA ASN A 129 -12.07 17.22 -15.51
C ASN A 129 -11.79 15.88 -14.80
N ILE A 130 -11.36 15.93 -13.54
CA ILE A 130 -11.07 14.72 -12.72
C ILE A 130 -12.33 14.34 -11.96
N LYS A 131 -12.69 13.06 -12.03
CA LYS A 131 -13.78 12.43 -11.28
C LYS A 131 -13.25 11.23 -10.51
N VAL A 132 -13.47 11.19 -9.21
CA VAL A 132 -13.01 10.11 -8.31
C VAL A 132 -14.22 9.41 -7.72
N ASP A 133 -14.45 8.16 -8.10
CA ASP A 133 -15.47 7.30 -7.51
C ASP A 133 -14.86 6.50 -6.36
N LYS A 134 -15.18 6.92 -5.13
CA LYS A 134 -14.64 6.30 -3.90
C LYS A 134 -15.17 4.88 -3.69
N SER A 135 -16.41 4.61 -4.09
CA SER A 135 -17.03 3.30 -3.86
C SER A 135 -16.43 2.21 -4.76
N LYS A 136 -15.87 2.59 -5.89
CA LYS A 136 -15.27 1.70 -6.87
C LYS A 136 -13.75 1.81 -6.97
N PHE A 137 -13.14 2.74 -6.23
CA PHE A 137 -11.71 3.08 -6.36
C PHE A 137 -11.30 3.43 -7.79
N GLN A 138 -12.16 4.14 -8.51
CA GLN A 138 -11.94 4.53 -9.91
C GLN A 138 -11.69 6.03 -10.02
N VAL A 139 -10.76 6.39 -10.91
CA VAL A 139 -10.47 7.77 -11.27
C VAL A 139 -10.66 7.94 -12.78
N PHE A 140 -11.30 9.02 -13.16
CA PHE A 140 -11.50 9.39 -14.57
C PHE A 140 -10.95 10.79 -14.82
N VAL A 141 -10.24 10.96 -15.93
CA VAL A 141 -9.83 12.27 -16.48
C VAL A 141 -10.44 12.39 -17.87
N ASP A 142 -11.20 13.44 -18.11
CA ASP A 142 -11.96 13.62 -19.37
C ASP A 142 -12.81 12.39 -19.76
N ASN A 143 -13.42 11.74 -18.76
CA ASN A 143 -14.20 10.49 -18.86
C ASN A 143 -13.40 9.24 -19.28
N LYS A 144 -12.07 9.30 -19.30
CA LYS A 144 -11.21 8.14 -19.50
C LYS A 144 -10.71 7.64 -18.15
N GLU A 145 -10.82 6.34 -17.92
CA GLU A 145 -10.33 5.74 -16.66
C GLU A 145 -8.81 5.79 -16.58
N VAL A 146 -8.31 6.23 -15.42
CA VAL A 146 -6.88 6.31 -15.09
C VAL A 146 -6.60 5.37 -13.93
N SER A 147 -5.70 4.42 -14.12
CA SER A 147 -5.35 3.44 -13.09
C SER A 147 -4.37 4.03 -12.08
N LEU A 148 -4.84 4.20 -10.84
CA LEU A 148 -4.03 4.60 -9.69
C LEU A 148 -3.86 3.42 -8.75
N THR A 149 -2.71 3.35 -8.06
CA THR A 149 -2.57 2.46 -6.90
C THR A 149 -3.44 2.99 -5.75
N GLN A 150 -3.70 2.16 -4.76
CA GLN A 150 -4.54 2.57 -3.62
C GLN A 150 -4.00 3.84 -2.96
N ARG A 151 -2.70 3.92 -2.70
CA ARG A 151 -2.09 5.07 -2.03
C ARG A 151 -2.10 6.35 -2.88
N GLU A 152 -1.90 6.23 -4.20
CA GLU A 152 -2.09 7.35 -5.13
C GLU A 152 -3.53 7.86 -5.11
N PHE A 153 -4.50 6.95 -5.06
CA PHE A 153 -5.91 7.27 -4.98
C PHE A 153 -6.24 8.02 -3.68
N GLU A 154 -5.76 7.52 -2.54
CA GLU A 154 -5.98 8.13 -1.22
C GLU A 154 -5.38 9.54 -1.13
N LEU A 155 -4.16 9.72 -1.62
CA LEU A 155 -3.53 11.03 -1.68
C LEU A 155 -4.30 11.98 -2.60
N LEU A 156 -4.75 11.53 -3.77
CA LEU A 156 -5.57 12.34 -4.68
C LEU A 156 -6.90 12.73 -4.03
N GLU A 157 -7.58 11.78 -3.38
CA GLU A 157 -8.82 12.04 -2.63
C GLU A 157 -8.62 13.10 -1.54
N TYR A 158 -7.53 12.97 -0.76
CA TYR A 158 -7.18 13.94 0.29
C TYR A 158 -6.98 15.34 -0.28
N LEU A 159 -6.22 15.46 -1.37
CA LEU A 159 -5.95 16.74 -2.00
C LEU A 159 -7.21 17.39 -2.58
N ILE A 160 -8.12 16.61 -3.17
CA ILE A 160 -9.39 17.12 -3.69
C ILE A 160 -10.28 17.62 -2.55
N LYS A 161 -10.36 16.88 -1.43
CA LYS A 161 -11.13 17.29 -0.25
C LYS A 161 -10.62 18.59 0.37
N ASN A 162 -9.31 18.78 0.36
CA ASN A 162 -8.64 19.96 0.93
C ASN A 162 -8.35 21.05 -0.13
N LYS A 163 -9.11 21.07 -1.23
CA LYS A 163 -8.93 22.06 -2.29
C LYS A 163 -9.02 23.49 -1.73
N GLY A 164 -8.02 24.30 -2.08
CA GLY A 164 -7.92 25.70 -1.63
C GLY A 164 -7.32 25.88 -0.24
N GLN A 165 -6.93 24.81 0.42
CA GLN A 165 -6.22 24.85 1.70
C GLN A 165 -4.75 24.48 1.51
N VAL A 166 -3.89 24.99 2.41
CA VAL A 166 -2.48 24.58 2.47
C VAL A 166 -2.38 23.30 3.27
N CYS A 167 -1.99 22.21 2.61
CA CYS A 167 -1.72 20.93 3.25
C CYS A 167 -0.22 20.83 3.55
N THR A 168 0.17 20.78 4.82
CA THR A 168 1.56 20.53 5.20
C THR A 168 1.93 19.08 4.94
N ARG A 169 3.23 18.79 4.76
CA ARG A 169 3.70 17.41 4.58
C ARG A 169 3.34 16.53 5.78
N THR A 170 3.45 17.06 6.98
CA THR A 170 3.08 16.37 8.22
C THR A 170 1.60 15.99 8.20
N ASN A 171 0.70 16.94 7.92
CA ASN A 171 -0.74 16.67 7.85
C ASN A 171 -1.07 15.62 6.78
N ILE A 172 -0.40 15.68 5.63
CA ILE A 172 -0.60 14.66 4.58
C ILE A 172 -0.19 13.28 5.09
N ILE A 173 0.95 13.14 5.77
CA ILE A 173 1.39 11.87 6.34
C ILE A 173 0.43 11.39 7.43
N GLU A 174 0.00 12.26 8.33
CA GLU A 174 -0.93 11.92 9.39
C GLU A 174 -2.30 11.48 8.82
N ASP A 175 -2.85 12.25 7.89
CA ASP A 175 -4.22 12.02 7.40
C ASP A 175 -4.32 10.93 6.33
N VAL A 176 -3.29 10.75 5.48
CA VAL A 176 -3.31 9.77 4.38
C VAL A 176 -2.64 8.46 4.80
N TRP A 177 -1.56 8.53 5.59
CA TRP A 177 -0.84 7.34 6.06
C TRP A 177 -1.19 6.95 7.49
N ASP A 178 -1.91 7.81 8.24
CA ASP A 178 -2.27 7.63 9.66
C ASP A 178 -1.03 7.38 10.55
N ILE A 179 0.04 8.14 10.30
CA ILE A 179 1.31 8.03 10.99
C ILE A 179 1.53 9.27 11.84
N HIS A 180 1.62 9.08 13.17
CA HIS A 180 1.75 10.15 14.16
C HIS A 180 3.13 10.17 14.84
N PHE A 181 4.16 9.63 14.22
CA PHE A 181 5.54 9.62 14.68
C PHE A 181 6.48 10.06 13.56
N GLU A 182 7.78 10.21 13.85
CA GLU A 182 8.76 10.63 12.84
C GLU A 182 8.74 9.72 11.61
N TYR A 183 8.48 10.32 10.46
CA TYR A 183 8.39 9.64 9.17
C TYR A 183 9.09 10.46 8.08
N ASP A 184 9.69 9.78 7.11
CA ASP A 184 10.27 10.46 5.95
C ASP A 184 9.17 11.03 5.05
N THR A 185 8.94 12.33 5.17
CA THR A 185 7.93 13.04 4.35
C THR A 185 8.30 13.13 2.87
N GLY A 186 9.51 12.75 2.48
CA GLY A 186 9.95 12.68 1.07
C GLY A 186 9.15 11.67 0.24
N VAL A 187 8.55 10.70 0.90
CA VAL A 187 7.64 9.71 0.29
C VAL A 187 6.49 10.38 -0.48
N ILE A 188 5.98 11.51 0.02
CA ILE A 188 4.89 12.26 -0.64
C ILE A 188 5.27 12.65 -2.06
N ASP A 189 6.52 13.09 -2.29
CA ASP A 189 6.96 13.53 -3.62
C ASP A 189 6.93 12.40 -4.65
N VAL A 190 7.18 11.17 -4.22
CA VAL A 190 7.09 9.98 -5.07
C VAL A 190 5.66 9.80 -5.58
N PHE A 191 4.68 9.82 -4.67
CA PHE A 191 3.27 9.67 -5.03
C PHE A 191 2.74 10.88 -5.80
N MET A 192 3.11 12.10 -5.42
CA MET A 192 2.74 13.31 -6.14
C MET A 192 3.24 13.30 -7.60
N ASN A 193 4.48 12.86 -7.82
CA ASN A 193 5.03 12.76 -9.16
C ASN A 193 4.35 11.66 -9.98
N ALA A 194 4.04 10.52 -9.35
CA ALA A 194 3.30 9.43 -10.00
C ALA A 194 1.88 9.88 -10.41
N ILE A 195 1.15 10.53 -9.51
CA ILE A 195 -0.18 11.07 -9.78
C ILE A 195 -0.12 12.08 -10.94
N ARG A 196 0.78 13.08 -10.89
CA ARG A 196 0.92 14.08 -11.96
C ARG A 196 1.16 13.44 -13.32
N LYS A 197 2.02 12.42 -13.36
CA LYS A 197 2.33 11.71 -14.62
C LYS A 197 1.14 10.93 -15.17
N LYS A 198 0.25 10.44 -14.31
CA LYS A 198 -0.91 9.63 -14.71
C LYS A 198 -2.14 10.47 -15.06
N LEU A 199 -2.26 11.69 -14.50
CA LEU A 199 -3.39 12.60 -14.74
C LEU A 199 -3.16 13.57 -15.91
N ASN A 200 -1.92 13.67 -16.44
CA ASN A 200 -1.61 14.43 -17.66
C ASN A 200 -1.75 13.54 -18.89
#